data_cc9741cb1ffad332a09b9706bbdd3e04
#
_entry.id   cc9741cb1ffad332a09b9706bbdd3e04
#
_cell.length_a   1.000
_cell.length_b   1.000
_cell.length_c   1.000
_cell.angle_alpha   90.00
_cell.angle_beta   90.00
_cell.angle_gamma   90.00
#
_symmetry.space_group_name_H-M   'P 1'
#
loop_
_entity.id
_entity.type
_entity.pdbx_description
1 polymer ?
#
loop_
_entity_poly.entity_id
_entity_poly.type
_entity_poly.pdbx_seq_one_letter_code
_entity_poly.pdbx_strand_id
1 'polypeptide(L)'
;GSEMCIRDRFGADAGIVDAVRSVMPDDPLCEIVHVDAEGGYVERNVPVLHDDGKIVPTTVDRKVRVDVAFCYGGGFEQTVNSFVNTVRTGLGGVHETAFVRALLASLPFSSVCRRGEERPVESDVVEGLSAVVAASVVEPSFTSQSKERLSGRGVGEAIRSALTDVLSRWFRRHSDVAKTMALKVVSSARARRSAVAKREAARTVAKMSSAALPSKLVDCELAGSDDAELYICEGDSACSSMKGARDGRVHALLPIRGKIVNAHKESLKKVLANAEVADIVSALGAGAGQSFDISQMRYGRVFIATDADPDGGAISALIYTLFWHLFPDVIREGRLFKVETPLFVVSTRDGKFYAADEQERDDIVSRVGRCTVTRLKGLGEVNADTLAETALNPDTLSLIHIS
;
A
#
# COMPACT_ATOMS: atom_id res chain seq x y z
N GLY A 1 20.91 35.30 -35.42
CA GLY A 1 21.09 35.56 -33.99
C GLY A 1 20.46 34.47 -33.08
N SER A 2 19.63 33.58 -33.63
CA SER A 2 18.93 32.57 -32.83
C SER A 2 19.62 31.21 -32.72
N GLU A 3 20.53 30.87 -33.63
CA GLU A 3 21.34 29.63 -33.53
C GLU A 3 22.48 29.74 -32.50
N MET A 4 22.90 30.97 -32.17
CA MET A 4 23.97 31.26 -31.23
C MET A 4 23.69 30.82 -29.78
N CYS A 5 22.43 30.90 -29.30
CA CYS A 5 22.15 30.68 -27.88
C CYS A 5 22.32 29.22 -27.39
N ILE A 6 22.07 28.20 -28.23
CA ILE A 6 22.30 26.80 -27.84
C ILE A 6 23.76 26.41 -28.10
N ARG A 7 24.33 26.81 -29.21
CA ARG A 7 25.74 26.51 -29.53
C ARG A 7 26.72 27.20 -28.59
N ASP A 8 26.53 28.49 -28.30
CA ASP A 8 27.43 29.25 -27.43
C ASP A 8 27.34 28.87 -25.94
N ARG A 9 26.22 28.34 -25.53
CA ARG A 9 26.05 27.93 -24.13
C ARG A 9 26.57 26.52 -23.82
N PHE A 10 26.62 25.64 -24.81
CA PHE A 10 27.06 24.26 -24.65
C PHE A 10 28.29 23.92 -25.51
N GLY A 11 28.80 24.85 -26.30
CA GLY A 11 30.10 24.84 -26.97
C GLY A 11 30.41 23.59 -27.81
N ALA A 12 29.40 22.95 -28.44
CA ALA A 12 29.57 21.59 -28.90
C ALA A 12 28.98 21.31 -30.26
N ASP A 13 29.70 20.49 -31.00
CA ASP A 13 29.27 19.91 -32.28
C ASP A 13 28.07 18.96 -32.15
N ALA A 14 27.76 18.48 -30.92
CA ALA A 14 26.71 17.53 -30.62
C ALA A 14 25.39 18.18 -30.06
N GLY A 15 25.34 19.49 -29.90
CA GLY A 15 24.12 20.27 -29.61
C GLY A 15 23.33 19.78 -28.40
N ILE A 16 22.14 19.19 -28.63
CA ILE A 16 21.20 18.77 -27.59
C ILE A 16 21.74 17.60 -26.71
N VAL A 17 22.65 16.77 -27.26
CA VAL A 17 23.26 15.66 -26.52
C VAL A 17 24.20 16.18 -25.43
N ASP A 18 24.96 17.24 -25.70
CA ASP A 18 25.83 17.86 -24.69
C ASP A 18 25.03 18.59 -23.63
N ALA A 19 23.88 19.12 -24.01
CA ALA A 19 22.94 19.69 -23.04
C ALA A 19 22.42 18.62 -22.06
N VAL A 20 22.16 17.39 -22.51
CA VAL A 20 21.78 16.28 -21.61
C VAL A 20 22.97 15.84 -20.75
N ARG A 21 24.20 15.80 -21.29
CA ARG A 21 25.40 15.46 -20.50
C ARG A 21 25.58 16.38 -19.28
N SER A 22 25.21 17.64 -19.39
CA SER A 22 25.31 18.59 -18.27
C SER A 22 24.28 18.36 -17.15
N VAL A 23 23.26 17.57 -17.39
CA VAL A 23 22.14 17.30 -16.45
C VAL A 23 21.91 15.80 -16.24
N MET A 24 22.75 14.94 -16.82
CA MET A 24 22.63 13.51 -16.63
C MET A 24 23.05 13.11 -15.19
N PRO A 25 22.49 12.03 -14.65
CA PRO A 25 22.87 11.53 -13.34
C PRO A 25 24.29 10.93 -13.36
N ASP A 26 24.92 10.84 -12.19
CA ASP A 26 26.24 10.24 -12.01
C ASP A 26 26.25 8.72 -12.31
N ASP A 27 25.09 8.06 -12.16
CA ASP A 27 24.87 6.62 -12.39
C ASP A 27 23.88 6.36 -13.54
N PRO A 28 24.19 6.68 -14.79
CA PRO A 28 23.28 6.49 -15.91
C PRO A 28 23.06 4.99 -16.17
N LEU A 29 21.80 4.59 -16.31
CA LEU A 29 21.40 3.21 -16.60
C LEU A 29 21.63 2.82 -18.07
N CYS A 30 21.81 3.81 -18.95
CA CYS A 30 21.97 3.62 -20.38
C CYS A 30 22.71 4.81 -21.00
N GLU A 31 23.17 4.65 -22.22
CA GLU A 31 23.69 5.75 -23.03
C GLU A 31 22.60 6.78 -23.34
N ILE A 32 23.04 8.01 -23.71
CA ILE A 32 22.12 9.05 -24.13
C ILE A 32 21.44 8.63 -25.44
N VAL A 33 20.14 8.58 -25.40
CA VAL A 33 19.31 8.37 -26.59
C VAL A 33 19.03 9.70 -27.23
N HIS A 34 19.33 9.81 -28.52
CA HIS A 34 19.04 11.00 -29.31
C HIS A 34 18.12 10.62 -30.48
N VAL A 35 17.05 11.33 -30.63
CA VAL A 35 16.09 11.17 -31.74
C VAL A 35 15.54 12.52 -32.18
N ASP A 36 15.36 12.68 -33.49
CA ASP A 36 14.64 13.79 -34.08
C ASP A 36 13.43 13.28 -34.87
N ALA A 37 12.37 14.06 -34.92
CA ALA A 37 11.14 13.72 -35.60
C ALA A 37 10.49 14.96 -36.21
N GLU A 38 9.80 14.77 -37.34
CA GLU A 38 9.00 15.78 -37.98
C GLU A 38 7.53 15.32 -38.04
N GLY A 39 6.63 16.19 -37.61
CA GLY A 39 5.18 15.95 -37.62
C GLY A 39 4.43 17.06 -38.31
N GLY A 40 3.17 16.81 -38.62
CA GLY A 40 2.27 17.79 -39.20
C GLY A 40 0.95 17.87 -38.43
N TYR A 41 0.34 19.06 -38.39
CA TYR A 41 -0.98 19.28 -37.85
C TYR A 41 -1.75 20.31 -38.69
N VAL A 42 -3.05 20.23 -38.59
CA VAL A 42 -3.97 21.13 -39.32
C VAL A 42 -4.44 22.20 -38.34
N GLU A 43 -4.14 23.46 -38.66
CA GLU A 43 -4.63 24.61 -37.92
C GLU A 43 -5.85 25.22 -38.66
N ARG A 44 -6.98 25.32 -37.97
CA ARG A 44 -8.21 25.84 -38.48
C ARG A 44 -8.44 27.29 -38.10
N ASN A 45 -9.16 28.03 -38.96
CA ASN A 45 -9.52 29.45 -38.74
C ASN A 45 -8.29 30.38 -38.58
N VAL A 46 -7.22 30.08 -39.30
CA VAL A 46 -6.07 30.97 -39.40
C VAL A 46 -6.45 32.17 -40.26
N PRO A 47 -6.30 33.43 -39.78
CA PRO A 47 -6.57 34.60 -40.59
C PRO A 47 -5.50 34.72 -41.66
N VAL A 48 -5.85 34.44 -42.91
CA VAL A 48 -4.94 34.57 -44.05
C VAL A 48 -5.38 35.77 -44.91
N LEU A 49 -4.44 36.68 -45.24
CA LEU A 49 -4.66 37.76 -46.15
C LEU A 49 -4.59 37.24 -47.59
N HIS A 50 -5.72 37.32 -48.31
CA HIS A 50 -5.78 36.97 -49.72
C HIS A 50 -5.39 38.11 -50.65
N ASP A 51 -5.07 37.81 -51.89
CA ASP A 51 -4.65 38.78 -52.91
C ASP A 51 -5.68 39.91 -53.17
N ASP A 52 -6.93 39.70 -52.82
CA ASP A 52 -8.01 40.70 -52.88
C ASP A 52 -8.05 41.64 -51.68
N GLY A 53 -7.07 41.55 -50.77
CA GLY A 53 -6.95 42.38 -49.55
C GLY A 53 -7.88 41.97 -48.40
N LYS A 54 -8.62 40.86 -48.51
CA LYS A 54 -9.49 40.37 -47.44
C LYS A 54 -8.80 39.34 -46.57
N ILE A 55 -9.08 39.42 -45.30
CA ILE A 55 -8.63 38.40 -44.32
C ILE A 55 -9.75 37.34 -44.23
N VAL A 56 -9.43 36.09 -44.63
CA VAL A 56 -10.37 34.98 -44.62
C VAL A 56 -9.85 33.88 -43.66
N PRO A 57 -10.67 33.37 -42.74
CA PRO A 57 -10.31 32.23 -41.92
C PRO A 57 -10.09 30.98 -42.80
N THR A 58 -8.85 30.53 -42.84
CA THR A 58 -8.44 29.43 -43.71
C THR A 58 -7.88 28.25 -42.84
N THR A 59 -7.94 27.06 -43.40
CA THR A 59 -7.30 25.89 -42.83
C THR A 59 -5.88 25.77 -43.39
N VAL A 60 -4.88 25.72 -42.54
CA VAL A 60 -3.46 25.70 -42.91
C VAL A 60 -2.77 24.44 -42.37
N ASP A 61 -2.02 23.77 -43.24
CA ASP A 61 -1.15 22.68 -42.82
C ASP A 61 0.14 23.25 -42.19
N ARG A 62 0.42 22.85 -40.99
CA ARG A 62 1.62 23.27 -40.23
C ARG A 62 2.53 22.09 -40.01
N LYS A 63 3.84 22.37 -40.06
CA LYS A 63 4.88 21.41 -39.68
C LYS A 63 5.44 21.73 -38.30
N VAL A 64 5.84 20.69 -37.57
CA VAL A 64 6.58 20.80 -36.32
C VAL A 64 7.74 19.83 -36.37
N ARG A 65 8.91 20.30 -35.99
CA ARG A 65 10.09 19.46 -35.76
C ARG A 65 10.36 19.38 -34.27
N VAL A 66 10.74 18.21 -33.79
CA VAL A 66 11.15 18.00 -32.40
C VAL A 66 12.44 17.22 -32.36
N ASP A 67 13.35 17.68 -31.53
CA ASP A 67 14.65 17.10 -31.27
C ASP A 67 14.75 16.79 -29.79
N VAL A 68 15.05 15.52 -29.43
CA VAL A 68 15.03 15.04 -28.05
C VAL A 68 16.27 14.21 -27.77
N ALA A 69 16.96 14.58 -26.69
CA ALA A 69 18.00 13.73 -26.13
C ALA A 69 17.65 13.40 -24.67
N PHE A 70 17.89 12.17 -24.24
CA PHE A 70 17.52 11.75 -22.89
C PHE A 70 18.31 10.50 -22.44
N CYS A 71 18.39 10.32 -21.12
CA CYS A 71 18.86 9.10 -20.45
C CYS A 71 18.10 8.88 -19.14
N TYR A 72 18.25 7.70 -18.56
CA TYR A 72 17.71 7.37 -17.23
C TYR A 72 18.85 7.13 -16.24
N GLY A 73 18.65 7.60 -14.99
CA GLY A 73 19.47 7.25 -13.84
C GLY A 73 18.80 6.23 -12.93
N GLY A 74 19.58 5.65 -12.01
CA GLY A 74 19.08 4.73 -10.98
C GLY A 74 18.22 5.40 -9.92
N GLY A 75 18.40 6.72 -9.71
CA GLY A 75 17.72 7.53 -8.70
C GLY A 75 16.26 7.89 -9.04
N PHE A 76 15.72 8.85 -8.27
CA PHE A 76 14.34 9.33 -8.40
C PHE A 76 14.25 10.74 -8.97
N GLU A 77 15.37 11.45 -9.03
CA GLU A 77 15.43 12.83 -9.50
C GLU A 77 15.11 12.90 -11.00
N GLN A 78 14.32 13.89 -11.37
CA GLN A 78 13.99 14.18 -12.77
C GLN A 78 14.54 15.55 -13.16
N THR A 79 15.12 15.64 -14.35
CA THR A 79 15.54 16.89 -14.94
C THR A 79 15.11 16.95 -16.39
N VAL A 80 14.09 17.74 -16.70
CA VAL A 80 13.61 17.94 -18.05
C VAL A 80 13.76 19.41 -18.42
N ASN A 81 14.65 19.71 -19.36
CA ASN A 81 14.80 21.05 -19.92
C ASN A 81 14.10 21.10 -21.28
N SER A 82 13.23 22.05 -21.48
CA SER A 82 12.49 22.17 -22.73
C SER A 82 12.62 23.55 -23.38
N PHE A 83 12.60 23.54 -24.73
CA PHE A 83 12.82 24.72 -25.57
C PHE A 83 11.84 24.73 -26.73
N VAL A 84 11.41 25.94 -27.11
CA VAL A 84 10.62 26.20 -28.32
C VAL A 84 11.26 27.31 -29.11
N ASN A 85 11.62 27.05 -30.39
CA ASN A 85 12.33 27.98 -31.24
C ASN A 85 13.50 28.65 -30.49
N THR A 86 14.33 27.84 -29.80
CA THR A 86 15.50 28.23 -28.99
C THR A 86 15.19 28.99 -27.67
N VAL A 87 13.94 29.33 -27.40
CA VAL A 87 13.51 29.94 -26.14
C VAL A 87 13.24 28.84 -25.11
N ARG A 88 13.85 28.97 -23.93
CA ARG A 88 13.61 28.04 -22.83
C ARG A 88 12.18 28.17 -22.30
N THR A 89 11.48 27.04 -22.17
CA THR A 89 10.14 26.95 -21.60
C THR A 89 10.23 26.41 -20.16
N GLY A 90 10.42 27.33 -19.19
CA GLY A 90 10.67 26.95 -17.77
C GLY A 90 9.51 26.22 -17.10
N LEU A 91 8.28 26.39 -17.60
CA LEU A 91 7.07 25.69 -17.14
C LEU A 91 6.64 24.57 -18.10
N GLY A 92 7.54 24.12 -18.99
CA GLY A 92 7.29 23.03 -19.93
C GLY A 92 6.27 23.39 -21.02
N GLY A 93 5.38 22.45 -21.30
CA GLY A 93 4.31 22.65 -22.28
C GLY A 93 3.89 21.36 -22.99
N VAL A 94 3.09 21.52 -24.04
CA VAL A 94 2.54 20.38 -24.79
C VAL A 94 3.61 19.51 -25.46
N HIS A 95 4.78 20.06 -25.80
CA HIS A 95 5.90 19.32 -26.38
C HIS A 95 6.56 18.38 -25.38
N GLU A 96 6.74 18.80 -24.13
CA GLU A 96 7.27 17.97 -23.04
C GLU A 96 6.30 16.85 -22.68
N THR A 97 5.01 17.18 -22.49
CA THR A 97 3.97 16.18 -22.25
C THR A 97 3.86 15.18 -23.40
N ALA A 98 3.99 15.66 -24.64
CA ALA A 98 3.97 14.82 -25.84
C ALA A 98 5.15 13.82 -25.87
N PHE A 99 6.34 14.27 -25.49
CA PHE A 99 7.52 13.40 -25.36
C PHE A 99 7.32 12.31 -24.30
N VAL A 100 6.87 12.67 -23.08
CA VAL A 100 6.62 11.68 -22.01
C VAL A 100 5.57 10.64 -22.44
N ARG A 101 4.51 11.08 -23.11
CA ARG A 101 3.48 10.17 -23.67
C ARG A 101 4.01 9.28 -24.77
N ALA A 102 4.88 9.80 -25.63
CA ALA A 102 5.52 9.02 -26.67
C ALA A 102 6.45 7.94 -26.06
N LEU A 103 7.22 8.27 -25.03
CA LEU A 103 8.01 7.29 -24.26
C LEU A 103 7.12 6.20 -23.65
N LEU A 104 6.05 6.59 -22.96
CA LEU A 104 5.08 5.68 -22.35
C LEU A 104 4.48 4.71 -23.39
N ALA A 105 4.19 5.21 -24.59
CA ALA A 105 3.62 4.40 -25.68
C ALA A 105 4.63 3.46 -26.36
N SER A 106 5.91 3.84 -26.38
CA SER A 106 6.96 3.17 -27.18
C SER A 106 7.75 2.13 -26.39
N LEU A 107 7.83 2.24 -25.05
CA LEU A 107 8.56 1.30 -24.20
C LEU A 107 7.91 -0.08 -24.14
N PRO A 108 8.70 -1.18 -24.15
CA PRO A 108 8.18 -2.55 -24.26
C PRO A 108 7.67 -3.11 -22.90
N PHE A 109 6.68 -2.48 -22.30
CA PHE A 109 6.15 -2.89 -20.99
C PHE A 109 5.58 -4.31 -20.96
N SER A 110 5.07 -4.81 -22.10
CA SER A 110 4.55 -6.18 -22.20
C SER A 110 5.61 -7.26 -21.91
N SER A 111 6.89 -6.94 -22.10
CA SER A 111 8.01 -7.86 -21.85
C SER A 111 8.52 -7.85 -20.42
N VAL A 112 8.14 -6.85 -19.61
CA VAL A 112 8.69 -6.63 -18.24
C VAL A 112 7.60 -6.58 -17.16
N CYS A 113 6.35 -6.25 -17.50
CA CYS A 113 5.22 -6.31 -16.59
C CYS A 113 4.78 -7.75 -16.35
N ARG A 114 4.37 -8.07 -15.13
CA ARG A 114 3.75 -9.36 -14.80
C ARG A 114 2.35 -9.44 -15.39
N ARG A 115 1.86 -10.67 -15.61
CA ARG A 115 0.49 -10.88 -16.07
C ARG A 115 -0.51 -10.28 -15.07
N GLY A 116 -1.41 -9.41 -15.56
CA GLY A 116 -2.39 -8.70 -14.72
C GLY A 116 -1.82 -7.50 -13.95
N GLU A 117 -0.55 -7.16 -14.13
CA GLU A 117 0.02 -5.97 -13.54
C GLU A 117 -0.47 -4.72 -14.27
N GLU A 118 -0.89 -3.70 -13.51
CA GLU A 118 -1.29 -2.41 -14.03
C GLU A 118 -0.12 -1.72 -14.73
N ARG A 119 -0.37 -1.12 -15.88
CA ARG A 119 0.67 -0.42 -16.66
C ARG A 119 1.15 0.83 -15.95
N PRO A 120 2.43 1.21 -16.16
CA PRO A 120 2.96 2.49 -15.73
C PRO A 120 2.16 3.68 -16.29
N VAL A 121 2.23 4.82 -15.61
CA VAL A 121 1.62 6.09 -16.02
C VAL A 121 2.69 7.15 -16.28
N GLU A 122 2.29 8.32 -16.77
CA GLU A 122 3.21 9.42 -17.13
C GLU A 122 4.15 9.81 -15.98
N SER A 123 3.67 9.84 -14.74
CA SER A 123 4.50 10.14 -13.57
C SER A 123 5.59 9.09 -13.28
N ASP A 124 5.38 7.84 -13.68
CA ASP A 124 6.38 6.79 -13.50
C ASP A 124 7.50 6.90 -14.56
N VAL A 125 7.16 7.42 -15.75
CA VAL A 125 8.10 7.62 -16.87
C VAL A 125 9.10 8.73 -16.57
N VAL A 126 8.70 9.78 -15.90
CA VAL A 126 9.58 10.93 -15.63
C VAL A 126 10.53 10.71 -14.45
N GLU A 127 10.26 9.70 -13.62
CA GLU A 127 11.09 9.39 -12.46
C GLU A 127 12.46 8.82 -12.86
N GLY A 128 13.54 9.54 -12.53
CA GLY A 128 14.91 9.23 -12.92
C GLY A 128 15.27 9.65 -14.36
N LEU A 129 14.38 10.39 -15.04
CA LEU A 129 14.59 10.85 -16.42
C LEU A 129 15.39 12.16 -16.44
N SER A 130 16.48 12.18 -17.19
CA SER A 130 17.19 13.40 -17.60
C SER A 130 17.00 13.59 -19.09
N ALA A 131 16.40 14.72 -19.49
CA ALA A 131 16.04 14.96 -20.87
C ALA A 131 16.17 16.45 -21.27
N VAL A 132 16.43 16.66 -22.54
CA VAL A 132 16.29 17.95 -23.21
C VAL A 132 15.36 17.76 -24.40
N VAL A 133 14.32 18.60 -24.49
CA VAL A 133 13.29 18.56 -25.52
C VAL A 133 13.27 19.90 -26.26
N ALA A 134 13.63 19.93 -27.52
CA ALA A 134 13.62 21.14 -28.35
C ALA A 134 12.58 20.99 -29.48
N ALA A 135 11.61 21.89 -29.51
CA ALA A 135 10.59 21.94 -30.56
C ALA A 135 10.77 23.16 -31.44
N SER A 136 10.67 22.98 -32.75
CA SER A 136 10.59 24.07 -33.74
C SER A 136 9.14 24.12 -34.28
N VAL A 137 8.46 25.20 -34.00
CA VAL A 137 7.03 25.39 -34.30
C VAL A 137 6.85 26.70 -35.06
N VAL A 138 6.08 26.65 -36.12
CA VAL A 138 5.68 27.87 -36.84
C VAL A 138 4.57 28.56 -36.05
N GLU A 139 4.77 29.83 -35.70
CA GLU A 139 3.82 30.63 -34.91
C GLU A 139 3.38 29.97 -33.58
N PRO A 140 4.33 29.73 -32.67
CA PRO A 140 4.02 29.03 -31.43
C PRO A 140 3.09 29.86 -30.52
N SER A 141 2.04 29.21 -29.97
CA SER A 141 1.18 29.81 -28.97
C SER A 141 1.68 29.48 -27.57
N PHE A 142 1.74 30.46 -26.69
CA PHE A 142 2.14 30.31 -25.29
C PHE A 142 1.00 30.68 -24.35
N THR A 143 1.03 30.15 -23.13
CA THR A 143 0.00 30.49 -22.11
C THR A 143 0.15 31.89 -21.53
N SER A 144 1.35 32.50 -21.65
CA SER A 144 1.68 33.82 -21.13
C SER A 144 2.67 34.54 -22.06
N GLN A 145 2.78 35.86 -21.90
CA GLN A 145 3.73 36.67 -22.63
C GLN A 145 5.20 36.37 -22.30
N SER A 146 5.47 35.81 -21.13
CA SER A 146 6.81 35.34 -20.72
C SER A 146 7.31 34.08 -21.51
N LYS A 147 6.46 33.48 -22.33
CA LYS A 147 6.76 32.32 -23.19
C LYS A 147 7.27 31.08 -22.42
N GLU A 148 6.92 30.97 -21.15
CA GLU A 148 7.41 29.89 -20.28
C GLU A 148 6.74 28.55 -20.54
N ARG A 149 5.57 28.52 -21.19
CA ARG A 149 4.82 27.30 -21.46
C ARG A 149 4.18 27.28 -22.84
N LEU A 150 4.59 26.31 -23.66
CA LEU A 150 3.97 26.07 -24.98
C LEU A 150 2.56 25.52 -24.81
N SER A 151 1.62 26.08 -25.57
CA SER A 151 0.25 25.63 -25.70
C SER A 151 -0.06 25.16 -27.14
N GLY A 152 -1.25 24.62 -27.33
CA GLY A 152 -1.71 24.17 -28.66
C GLY A 152 -1.84 22.63 -28.74
N ARG A 153 -3.11 22.15 -28.75
CA ARG A 153 -3.42 20.71 -28.80
C ARG A 153 -2.88 20.05 -30.07
N GLY A 154 -3.01 20.68 -31.23
CA GLY A 154 -2.55 20.14 -32.51
C GLY A 154 -1.03 19.92 -32.52
N VAL A 155 -0.26 20.88 -32.00
CA VAL A 155 1.20 20.78 -31.89
C VAL A 155 1.61 19.59 -31.02
N GLY A 156 0.99 19.46 -29.82
CA GLY A 156 1.31 18.34 -28.91
C GLY A 156 1.00 16.97 -29.49
N GLU A 157 -0.11 16.84 -30.21
CA GLU A 157 -0.51 15.58 -30.84
C GLU A 157 0.41 15.21 -32.01
N ALA A 158 0.79 16.19 -32.85
CA ALA A 158 1.74 15.96 -33.93
C ALA A 158 3.11 15.52 -33.42
N ILE A 159 3.63 16.18 -32.38
CA ILE A 159 4.89 15.80 -31.72
C ILE A 159 4.79 14.38 -31.12
N ARG A 160 3.70 14.08 -30.40
CA ARG A 160 3.50 12.77 -29.77
C ARG A 160 3.49 11.65 -30.81
N SER A 161 2.75 11.83 -31.92
CA SER A 161 2.68 10.84 -32.99
C SER A 161 4.03 10.62 -33.63
N ALA A 162 4.71 11.69 -34.04
CA ALA A 162 6.02 11.63 -34.71
C ALA A 162 7.10 10.96 -33.81
N LEU A 163 7.16 11.36 -32.53
CA LEU A 163 8.10 10.77 -31.57
C LEU A 163 7.78 9.30 -31.27
N THR A 164 6.50 8.93 -31.18
CA THR A 164 6.11 7.54 -30.95
C THR A 164 6.61 6.62 -32.05
N ASP A 165 6.52 7.04 -33.30
CA ASP A 165 7.01 6.28 -34.45
C ASP A 165 8.53 6.13 -34.47
N VAL A 166 9.26 7.22 -34.19
CA VAL A 166 10.72 7.22 -34.18
C VAL A 166 11.24 6.42 -32.99
N LEU A 167 10.74 6.66 -31.78
CA LEU A 167 11.11 5.94 -30.56
C LEU A 167 10.82 4.45 -30.66
N SER A 168 9.65 4.06 -31.20
CA SER A 168 9.29 2.65 -31.38
C SER A 168 10.24 1.93 -32.35
N ARG A 169 10.70 2.61 -33.40
CA ARG A 169 11.73 2.08 -34.30
C ARG A 169 13.10 1.99 -33.65
N TRP A 170 13.48 3.01 -32.88
CA TRP A 170 14.75 3.06 -32.17
C TRP A 170 14.82 1.95 -31.12
N PHE A 171 13.81 1.79 -30.27
CA PHE A 171 13.72 0.76 -29.23
C PHE A 171 13.71 -0.67 -29.78
N ARG A 172 13.12 -0.90 -30.95
CA ARG A 172 13.24 -2.21 -31.63
C ARG A 172 14.66 -2.55 -32.02
N ARG A 173 15.48 -1.57 -32.40
CA ARG A 173 16.89 -1.77 -32.75
C ARG A 173 17.82 -1.89 -31.54
N HIS A 174 17.41 -1.29 -30.42
CA HIS A 174 18.18 -1.23 -29.16
C HIS A 174 17.36 -1.87 -28.03
N SER A 175 17.01 -3.15 -28.20
CA SER A 175 16.08 -3.87 -27.34
C SER A 175 16.54 -3.94 -25.87
N ASP A 176 17.84 -4.04 -25.64
CA ASP A 176 18.41 -4.16 -24.28
C ASP A 176 18.29 -2.84 -23.51
N VAL A 177 18.58 -1.72 -24.19
CA VAL A 177 18.38 -0.38 -23.62
C VAL A 177 16.90 -0.13 -23.34
N ALA A 178 16.03 -0.47 -24.31
CA ALA A 178 14.58 -0.34 -24.15
C ALA A 178 14.06 -1.16 -22.95
N LYS A 179 14.56 -2.37 -22.76
CA LYS A 179 14.21 -3.25 -21.64
C LYS A 179 14.70 -2.69 -20.32
N THR A 180 15.92 -2.16 -20.25
CA THR A 180 16.47 -1.51 -19.06
C THR A 180 15.63 -0.31 -18.64
N MET A 181 15.28 0.57 -19.58
CA MET A 181 14.40 1.71 -19.33
C MET A 181 13.01 1.27 -18.87
N ALA A 182 12.41 0.28 -19.54
CA ALA A 182 11.10 -0.25 -19.17
C ALA A 182 11.10 -0.86 -17.75
N LEU A 183 12.17 -1.56 -17.36
CA LEU A 183 12.34 -2.08 -16.00
C LEU A 183 12.41 -0.97 -14.96
N LYS A 184 13.16 0.12 -15.23
CA LYS A 184 13.23 1.29 -14.35
C LYS A 184 11.82 1.90 -14.16
N VAL A 185 11.10 2.16 -15.24
CA VAL A 185 9.75 2.73 -15.19
C VAL A 185 8.76 1.82 -14.47
N VAL A 186 8.82 0.51 -14.67
CA VAL A 186 7.99 -0.47 -13.95
C VAL A 186 8.35 -0.51 -12.47
N SER A 187 9.65 -0.38 -12.12
CA SER A 187 10.07 -0.29 -10.71
C SER A 187 9.47 0.94 -10.03
N SER A 188 9.52 2.11 -10.68
CA SER A 188 8.90 3.36 -10.21
C SER A 188 7.38 3.20 -10.01
N ALA A 189 6.69 2.58 -10.98
CA ALA A 189 5.27 2.28 -10.87
C ALA A 189 4.93 1.36 -9.68
N ARG A 190 5.77 0.36 -9.42
CA ARG A 190 5.62 -0.54 -8.25
C ARG A 190 5.83 0.21 -6.95
N ALA A 191 6.85 1.06 -6.86
CA ALA A 191 7.14 1.89 -5.68
C ALA A 191 5.97 2.85 -5.38
N ARG A 192 5.46 3.56 -6.40
CA ARG A 192 4.29 4.45 -6.29
C ARG A 192 3.06 3.71 -5.78
N ARG A 193 2.73 2.55 -6.37
CA ARG A 193 1.57 1.73 -5.94
C ARG A 193 1.72 1.24 -4.51
N SER A 194 2.92 0.78 -4.13
CA SER A 194 3.21 0.38 -2.75
C SER A 194 3.02 1.54 -1.77
N ALA A 195 3.50 2.73 -2.10
CA ALA A 195 3.34 3.92 -1.27
C ALA A 195 1.87 4.34 -1.12
N VAL A 196 1.09 4.31 -2.22
CA VAL A 196 -0.36 4.58 -2.19
C VAL A 196 -1.09 3.56 -1.33
N ALA A 197 -0.82 2.26 -1.53
CA ALA A 197 -1.45 1.19 -0.74
C ALA A 197 -1.14 1.33 0.77
N LYS A 198 0.11 1.65 1.13
CA LYS A 198 0.49 1.91 2.53
C LYS A 198 -0.26 3.10 3.12
N ARG A 199 -0.38 4.20 2.36
CA ARG A 199 -1.12 5.40 2.79
C ARG A 199 -2.60 5.14 2.98
N GLU A 200 -3.23 4.39 2.06
CA GLU A 200 -4.63 3.99 2.18
C GLU A 200 -4.88 3.08 3.38
N ALA A 201 -3.99 2.10 3.61
CA ALA A 201 -4.06 1.23 4.78
C ALA A 201 -3.96 2.03 6.09
N ALA A 202 -3.00 2.96 6.18
CA ALA A 202 -2.84 3.83 7.36
C ALA A 202 -4.09 4.69 7.61
N ARG A 203 -4.70 5.25 6.55
CA ARG A 203 -5.97 6.00 6.67
C ARG A 203 -7.13 5.12 7.14
N THR A 204 -7.19 3.87 6.66
CA THR A 204 -8.22 2.91 7.07
C THR A 204 -8.07 2.57 8.55
N VAL A 205 -6.85 2.27 9.01
CA VAL A 205 -6.55 2.01 10.42
C VAL A 205 -6.91 3.22 11.30
N ALA A 206 -6.51 4.44 10.90
CA ALA A 206 -6.85 5.65 11.67
C ALA A 206 -8.36 5.86 11.81
N LYS A 207 -9.14 5.55 10.75
CA LYS A 207 -10.61 5.58 10.82
C LYS A 207 -11.17 4.51 11.75
N MET A 208 -10.62 3.30 11.77
CA MET A 208 -11.05 2.23 12.67
C MET A 208 -10.76 2.57 14.12
N SER A 209 -9.57 3.07 14.44
CA SER A 209 -9.17 3.43 15.80
C SER A 209 -9.97 4.63 16.36
N SER A 210 -10.46 5.53 15.48
CA SER A 210 -11.32 6.67 15.87
C SER A 210 -12.81 6.39 15.75
N ALA A 211 -13.21 5.20 15.29
CA ALA A 211 -14.62 4.81 15.18
C ALA A 211 -15.21 4.49 16.56
N ALA A 212 -16.55 4.41 16.61
CA ALA A 212 -17.22 3.88 17.77
C ALA A 212 -16.79 2.43 18.05
N LEU A 213 -16.71 2.07 19.32
CA LEU A 213 -16.38 0.70 19.73
C LEU A 213 -17.33 -0.31 19.10
N PRO A 214 -16.86 -1.53 18.82
CA PRO A 214 -17.70 -2.59 18.25
C PRO A 214 -18.94 -2.83 19.13
N SER A 215 -20.11 -2.89 18.52
CA SER A 215 -21.38 -3.10 19.27
C SER A 215 -21.44 -4.42 20.04
N LYS A 216 -20.63 -5.40 19.60
CA LYS A 216 -20.52 -6.71 20.27
C LYS A 216 -19.47 -6.74 21.39
N LEU A 217 -18.66 -5.68 21.54
CA LEU A 217 -17.71 -5.58 22.65
C LEU A 217 -18.47 -5.35 23.96
N VAL A 218 -18.21 -6.21 24.92
CA VAL A 218 -18.66 -6.02 26.30
C VAL A 218 -17.47 -5.43 27.07
N ASP A 219 -17.41 -4.12 27.14
CA ASP A 219 -16.27 -3.40 27.71
C ASP A 219 -16.19 -3.54 29.25
N CYS A 220 -15.05 -3.12 29.82
CA CYS A 220 -14.81 -3.07 31.26
C CYS A 220 -14.68 -1.61 31.75
N GLU A 221 -14.85 -1.40 33.07
CA GLU A 221 -14.80 -0.06 33.67
C GLU A 221 -13.38 0.55 33.61
N LEU A 222 -12.34 -0.26 33.75
CA LEU A 222 -10.92 0.16 33.75
C LEU A 222 -10.31 0.15 32.35
N ALA A 223 -11.10 0.12 31.28
CA ALA A 223 -10.55 0.22 29.93
C ALA A 223 -9.71 1.51 29.77
N GLY A 224 -8.49 1.36 29.30
CA GLY A 224 -7.47 2.42 29.24
C GLY A 224 -6.41 2.33 30.35
N SER A 225 -6.47 1.31 31.20
CA SER A 225 -5.44 1.04 32.22
C SER A 225 -4.68 -0.27 31.93
N ASP A 226 -3.52 -0.42 32.53
CA ASP A 226 -2.71 -1.64 32.42
C ASP A 226 -3.36 -2.85 33.14
N ASP A 227 -4.33 -2.63 34.04
CA ASP A 227 -5.07 -3.69 34.72
C ASP A 227 -6.22 -4.24 33.89
N ALA A 228 -6.64 -3.54 32.81
CA ALA A 228 -7.71 -3.99 31.95
C ALA A 228 -7.29 -5.16 31.05
N GLU A 229 -8.18 -6.14 30.91
CA GLU A 229 -7.95 -7.37 30.15
C GLU A 229 -8.99 -7.56 29.08
N LEU A 230 -8.53 -7.82 27.84
CA LEU A 230 -9.41 -8.13 26.71
C LEU A 230 -9.40 -9.63 26.42
N TYR A 231 -10.54 -10.29 26.56
CA TYR A 231 -10.74 -11.67 26.16
C TYR A 231 -11.37 -11.72 24.76
N ILE A 232 -10.65 -12.27 23.80
CA ILE A 232 -11.14 -12.56 22.45
C ILE A 232 -11.70 -13.97 22.46
N CYS A 233 -13.04 -14.07 22.41
CA CYS A 233 -13.76 -15.33 22.64
C CYS A 233 -14.24 -15.93 21.32
N GLU A 234 -14.19 -17.26 21.21
CA GLU A 234 -14.76 -17.99 20.07
C GLU A 234 -16.28 -18.02 20.15
N GLY A 235 -16.93 -17.17 19.33
CA GLY A 235 -18.37 -17.11 19.18
C GLY A 235 -19.14 -16.41 20.32
N ASP A 236 -20.39 -16.15 20.04
CA ASP A 236 -21.28 -15.46 20.97
C ASP A 236 -21.64 -16.30 22.20
N SER A 237 -21.65 -17.64 22.07
CA SER A 237 -21.98 -18.59 23.14
C SER A 237 -20.95 -18.55 24.26
N ALA A 238 -19.67 -18.70 23.91
CA ALA A 238 -18.56 -18.63 24.88
C ALA A 238 -18.54 -17.25 25.57
N CYS A 239 -18.70 -16.17 24.78
CA CYS A 239 -18.76 -14.83 25.32
C CYS A 239 -19.93 -14.62 26.29
N SER A 240 -21.09 -15.20 26.01
CA SER A 240 -22.27 -15.11 26.90
C SER A 240 -22.05 -15.84 28.22
N SER A 241 -21.44 -17.03 28.20
CA SER A 241 -21.07 -17.77 29.40
C SER A 241 -20.05 -16.99 30.26
N MET A 242 -19.01 -16.46 29.60
CA MET A 242 -17.98 -15.65 30.26
C MET A 242 -18.54 -14.32 30.82
N LYS A 243 -19.56 -13.74 30.18
CA LYS A 243 -20.19 -12.51 30.65
C LYS A 243 -20.83 -12.63 32.03
N GLY A 244 -21.37 -13.82 32.36
CA GLY A 244 -21.93 -14.10 33.69
C GLY A 244 -20.87 -14.32 34.77
N ALA A 245 -19.65 -14.67 34.38
CA ALA A 245 -18.55 -15.06 35.25
C ALA A 245 -17.49 -13.97 35.47
N ARG A 246 -17.43 -12.95 34.58
CA ARG A 246 -16.39 -11.95 34.55
C ARG A 246 -16.44 -10.94 35.71
N ASP A 247 -15.31 -10.39 36.10
CA ASP A 247 -15.26 -9.12 36.82
C ASP A 247 -15.43 -7.97 35.78
N GLY A 248 -16.56 -7.29 35.84
CA GLY A 248 -16.89 -6.17 34.93
C GLY A 248 -15.96 -4.96 35.05
N ARG A 249 -15.16 -4.88 36.11
CA ARG A 249 -14.20 -3.80 36.32
C ARG A 249 -13.00 -3.94 35.39
N VAL A 250 -12.45 -5.14 35.25
CA VAL A 250 -11.18 -5.41 34.57
C VAL A 250 -11.34 -6.21 33.27
N HIS A 251 -12.35 -7.09 33.15
CA HIS A 251 -12.48 -8.01 32.03
C HIS A 251 -13.43 -7.47 30.95
N ALA A 252 -12.89 -7.19 29.78
CA ALA A 252 -13.64 -6.91 28.55
C ALA A 252 -13.73 -8.18 27.68
N LEU A 253 -14.84 -8.37 26.98
CA LEU A 253 -15.09 -9.55 26.14
C LEU A 253 -15.41 -9.12 24.71
N LEU A 254 -14.72 -9.73 23.74
CA LEU A 254 -14.97 -9.52 22.31
C LEU A 254 -15.22 -10.87 21.63
N PRO A 255 -16.46 -11.19 21.26
CA PRO A 255 -16.75 -12.38 20.49
C PRO A 255 -16.28 -12.24 19.05
N ILE A 256 -15.63 -13.28 18.52
CA ILE A 256 -15.31 -13.39 17.09
C ILE A 256 -16.10 -14.56 16.49
N ARG A 257 -16.60 -14.37 15.27
CA ARG A 257 -17.45 -15.35 14.60
C ARG A 257 -16.67 -16.10 13.52
N GLY A 258 -16.31 -17.33 13.81
CA GLY A 258 -15.62 -18.21 12.88
C GLY A 258 -14.16 -17.83 12.62
N LYS A 259 -13.59 -18.41 11.56
CA LYS A 259 -12.17 -18.24 11.21
C LYS A 259 -11.95 -16.88 10.55
N ILE A 260 -11.09 -16.07 11.13
CA ILE A 260 -10.68 -14.79 10.54
C ILE A 260 -9.77 -15.02 9.31
N VAL A 261 -9.58 -13.96 8.54
CA VAL A 261 -8.66 -13.99 7.38
C VAL A 261 -7.22 -14.21 7.81
N ASN A 262 -6.45 -14.99 7.03
CA ASN A 262 -5.03 -15.21 7.31
C ASN A 262 -4.19 -14.00 6.93
N ALA A 263 -3.71 -13.26 7.94
CA ALA A 263 -2.93 -12.03 7.76
C ALA A 263 -1.57 -12.24 7.09
N HIS A 264 -1.03 -13.47 7.08
CA HIS A 264 0.22 -13.79 6.39
C HIS A 264 0.03 -13.99 4.88
N LYS A 265 -1.12 -14.56 4.47
CA LYS A 265 -1.38 -14.89 3.06
C LYS A 265 -2.03 -13.77 2.28
N GLU A 266 -2.73 -12.88 2.94
CA GLU A 266 -3.54 -11.86 2.31
C GLU A 266 -2.92 -10.48 2.37
N SER A 267 -3.35 -9.58 1.47
CA SER A 267 -2.90 -8.18 1.50
C SER A 267 -3.46 -7.45 2.72
N LEU A 268 -2.72 -6.47 3.24
CA LEU A 268 -3.15 -5.65 4.37
C LEU A 268 -4.55 -5.03 4.15
N LYS A 269 -4.85 -4.58 2.93
CA LYS A 269 -6.16 -4.05 2.56
C LYS A 269 -7.28 -5.08 2.79
N LYS A 270 -7.07 -6.34 2.41
CA LYS A 270 -8.05 -7.42 2.57
C LYS A 270 -8.18 -7.82 4.03
N VAL A 271 -7.07 -7.84 4.77
CA VAL A 271 -7.07 -8.11 6.22
C VAL A 271 -7.90 -7.06 6.96
N LEU A 272 -7.66 -5.78 6.71
CA LEU A 272 -8.40 -4.68 7.34
C LEU A 272 -9.88 -4.57 6.87
N ALA A 273 -10.23 -5.15 5.73
CA ALA A 273 -11.62 -5.21 5.26
C ALA A 273 -12.43 -6.33 5.93
N ASN A 274 -11.79 -7.23 6.67
CA ASN A 274 -12.48 -8.27 7.45
C ASN A 274 -13.13 -7.66 8.69
N ALA A 275 -14.42 -7.90 8.90
CA ALA A 275 -15.18 -7.29 9.98
C ALA A 275 -14.65 -7.66 11.38
N GLU A 276 -14.29 -8.93 11.59
CA GLU A 276 -13.76 -9.40 12.89
C GLU A 276 -12.39 -8.76 13.19
N VAL A 277 -11.54 -8.59 12.16
CA VAL A 277 -10.26 -7.88 12.30
C VAL A 277 -10.48 -6.40 12.59
N ALA A 278 -11.43 -5.77 11.91
CA ALA A 278 -11.79 -4.37 12.15
C ALA A 278 -12.27 -4.15 13.60
N ASP A 279 -13.05 -5.09 14.14
CA ASP A 279 -13.51 -5.06 15.51
C ASP A 279 -12.35 -5.20 16.52
N ILE A 280 -11.38 -6.08 16.26
CA ILE A 280 -10.17 -6.21 17.09
C ILE A 280 -9.36 -4.91 17.08
N VAL A 281 -9.10 -4.32 15.89
CA VAL A 281 -8.39 -3.04 15.75
C VAL A 281 -9.09 -1.92 16.51
N SER A 282 -10.43 -1.81 16.38
CA SER A 282 -11.24 -0.80 17.05
C SER A 282 -11.30 -1.01 18.57
N ALA A 283 -11.40 -2.26 19.03
CA ALA A 283 -11.41 -2.58 20.45
C ALA A 283 -10.08 -2.23 21.13
N LEU A 284 -8.93 -2.56 20.49
CA LEU A 284 -7.61 -2.21 21.00
C LEU A 284 -7.35 -0.70 21.01
N GLY A 285 -7.87 0.05 20.02
CA GLY A 285 -7.80 1.51 19.97
C GLY A 285 -6.44 2.11 19.68
N ALA A 286 -5.41 1.29 19.49
CA ALA A 286 -3.99 1.66 19.43
C ALA A 286 -3.40 1.73 18.02
N GLY A 287 -4.22 1.77 16.97
CA GLY A 287 -3.74 1.64 15.61
C GLY A 287 -3.49 0.19 15.20
N ALA A 288 -2.80 -0.03 14.06
CA ALA A 288 -2.39 -1.35 13.60
C ALA A 288 -1.22 -1.26 12.61
N GLY A 289 -0.38 -2.28 12.53
CA GLY A 289 0.78 -2.35 11.65
C GLY A 289 1.79 -1.23 11.94
N GLN A 290 2.14 -0.42 10.95
CA GLN A 290 3.12 0.67 11.12
C GLN A 290 2.63 1.83 12.00
N SER A 291 1.32 1.95 12.22
CA SER A 291 0.72 2.99 13.07
C SER A 291 0.32 2.47 14.46
N PHE A 292 0.68 1.24 14.78
CA PHE A 292 0.41 0.67 16.09
C PHE A 292 1.28 1.33 17.17
N ASP A 293 0.63 1.80 18.23
CA ASP A 293 1.30 2.39 19.40
C ASP A 293 0.76 1.70 20.65
N ILE A 294 1.57 0.85 21.24
CA ILE A 294 1.19 0.04 22.42
C ILE A 294 0.81 0.91 23.64
N SER A 295 1.36 2.14 23.73
CA SER A 295 1.03 3.07 24.81
C SER A 295 -0.41 3.59 24.75
N GLN A 296 -1.05 3.49 23.58
CA GLN A 296 -2.45 3.87 23.37
C GLN A 296 -3.43 2.70 23.50
N MET A 297 -2.91 1.51 23.80
CA MET A 297 -3.74 0.32 23.89
C MET A 297 -4.72 0.41 25.09
N ARG A 298 -5.99 0.09 24.83
CA ARG A 298 -7.05 0.18 25.84
C ARG A 298 -6.99 -0.90 26.93
N TYR A 299 -6.21 -1.95 26.71
CA TYR A 299 -6.09 -3.10 27.61
C TYR A 299 -4.63 -3.43 27.85
N GLY A 300 -4.27 -3.67 29.09
CA GLY A 300 -2.91 -4.07 29.47
C GLY A 300 -2.53 -5.46 29.00
N ARG A 301 -3.53 -6.38 28.90
CA ARG A 301 -3.34 -7.78 28.48
C ARG A 301 -4.44 -8.21 27.53
N VAL A 302 -4.10 -9.16 26.63
CA VAL A 302 -5.05 -9.76 25.68
C VAL A 302 -5.02 -11.27 25.83
N PHE A 303 -6.19 -11.84 25.99
CA PHE A 303 -6.40 -13.28 26.19
C PHE A 303 -7.19 -13.88 25.02
N ILE A 304 -6.69 -14.96 24.45
CA ILE A 304 -7.39 -15.71 23.40
C ILE A 304 -8.06 -16.90 24.03
N ALA A 305 -9.39 -16.88 24.05
CA ALA A 305 -10.23 -17.89 24.64
C ALA A 305 -11.01 -18.64 23.54
N THR A 306 -10.48 -19.78 23.13
CA THR A 306 -11.06 -20.67 22.10
C THR A 306 -11.30 -22.06 22.69
N ASP A 307 -12.21 -22.81 22.07
CA ASP A 307 -12.48 -24.16 22.45
C ASP A 307 -11.26 -25.07 22.30
N ALA A 308 -11.17 -26.11 23.13
CA ALA A 308 -10.05 -27.06 23.10
C ALA A 308 -10.22 -28.15 22.01
N ASP A 309 -10.65 -27.72 20.83
CA ASP A 309 -10.83 -28.57 19.66
C ASP A 309 -9.98 -28.13 18.47
N PRO A 310 -9.91 -28.90 17.35
CA PRO A 310 -9.10 -28.51 16.19
C PRO A 310 -9.54 -27.20 15.54
N ASP A 311 -10.82 -26.83 15.61
CA ASP A 311 -11.33 -25.58 15.06
C ASP A 311 -10.90 -24.38 15.91
N GLY A 312 -11.00 -24.47 17.23
CA GLY A 312 -10.48 -23.47 18.16
C GLY A 312 -8.97 -23.30 18.05
N GLY A 313 -8.22 -24.41 17.86
CA GLY A 313 -6.79 -24.36 17.56
C GLY A 313 -6.47 -23.60 16.27
N ALA A 314 -7.27 -23.80 15.22
CA ALA A 314 -7.10 -23.07 13.96
C ALA A 314 -7.44 -21.57 14.10
N ILE A 315 -8.47 -21.23 14.87
CA ILE A 315 -8.85 -19.84 15.16
C ILE A 315 -7.74 -19.14 15.95
N SER A 316 -7.24 -19.76 17.01
CA SER A 316 -6.10 -19.24 17.78
C SER A 316 -4.89 -18.96 16.89
N ALA A 317 -4.52 -19.90 16.02
CA ALA A 317 -3.39 -19.73 15.10
C ALA A 317 -3.58 -18.53 14.14
N LEU A 318 -4.79 -18.28 13.68
CA LEU A 318 -5.10 -17.13 12.84
C LEU A 318 -5.03 -15.82 13.62
N ILE A 319 -5.49 -15.80 14.88
CA ILE A 319 -5.38 -14.63 15.76
C ILE A 319 -3.91 -14.35 16.07
N TYR A 320 -3.08 -15.37 16.38
CA TYR A 320 -1.64 -15.18 16.58
C TYR A 320 -0.97 -14.59 15.35
N THR A 321 -1.30 -15.13 14.17
CA THR A 321 -0.79 -14.61 12.90
C THR A 321 -1.20 -13.14 12.70
N LEU A 322 -2.43 -12.77 13.08
CA LEU A 322 -2.89 -11.39 13.04
C LEU A 322 -2.07 -10.49 13.98
N PHE A 323 -1.89 -10.91 15.25
CA PHE A 323 -1.12 -10.14 16.23
C PHE A 323 0.34 -9.99 15.81
N TRP A 324 0.95 -11.04 15.28
CA TRP A 324 2.32 -10.98 14.74
C TRP A 324 2.49 -9.92 13.66
N HIS A 325 1.51 -9.77 12.77
CA HIS A 325 1.58 -8.82 11.65
C HIS A 325 1.11 -7.41 11.98
N LEU A 326 0.09 -7.26 12.83
CA LEU A 326 -0.53 -5.97 13.10
C LEU A 326 -0.19 -5.37 14.47
N PHE A 327 0.17 -6.19 15.45
CA PHE A 327 0.39 -5.79 16.84
C PHE A 327 1.64 -6.46 17.44
N PRO A 328 2.81 -6.42 16.77
CA PRO A 328 3.97 -7.21 17.19
C PRO A 328 4.49 -6.87 18.58
N ASP A 329 4.29 -5.64 19.04
CA ASP A 329 4.77 -5.21 20.35
C ASP A 329 3.95 -5.81 21.50
N VAL A 330 2.68 -6.17 21.27
CA VAL A 330 1.86 -6.91 22.25
C VAL A 330 2.49 -8.28 22.57
N ILE A 331 3.05 -8.93 21.54
CA ILE A 331 3.76 -10.20 21.71
C ILE A 331 5.13 -9.97 22.39
N ARG A 332 5.90 -8.98 21.91
CA ARG A 332 7.25 -8.67 22.43
C ARG A 332 7.25 -8.29 23.91
N GLU A 333 6.22 -7.58 24.35
CA GLU A 333 6.05 -7.17 25.76
C GLU A 333 5.37 -8.25 26.62
N GLY A 334 5.06 -9.42 26.04
CA GLY A 334 4.44 -10.51 26.78
C GLY A 334 3.02 -10.23 27.25
N ARG A 335 2.27 -9.45 26.47
CA ARG A 335 0.87 -9.06 26.80
C ARG A 335 -0.18 -9.92 26.08
N LEU A 336 0.22 -10.90 25.26
CA LEU A 336 -0.70 -11.82 24.56
C LEU A 336 -0.63 -13.22 25.19
N PHE A 337 -1.78 -13.74 25.57
CA PHE A 337 -1.91 -15.01 26.25
C PHE A 337 -2.96 -15.90 25.55
N LYS A 338 -2.82 -17.20 25.70
CA LYS A 338 -3.87 -18.17 25.41
C LYS A 338 -4.43 -18.70 26.73
N VAL A 339 -5.75 -18.72 26.82
CA VAL A 339 -6.47 -19.34 27.91
C VAL A 339 -6.53 -20.83 27.66
N GLU A 340 -6.04 -21.63 28.58
CA GLU A 340 -6.25 -23.10 28.57
C GLU A 340 -7.35 -23.44 29.54
N THR A 341 -8.45 -23.97 29.02
CA THR A 341 -9.56 -24.49 29.84
C THR A 341 -9.31 -25.94 30.19
N PRO A 342 -9.61 -26.34 31.45
CA PRO A 342 -9.50 -27.73 31.82
C PRO A 342 -10.46 -28.57 31.01
N LEU A 343 -10.02 -29.80 30.65
CA LEU A 343 -10.87 -30.80 29.94
C LEU A 343 -11.76 -31.58 30.86
N PHE A 344 -11.41 -31.68 32.14
CA PHE A 344 -12.16 -32.47 33.11
C PHE A 344 -12.33 -31.73 34.43
N VAL A 345 -13.50 -31.93 35.03
CA VAL A 345 -13.78 -31.58 36.43
C VAL A 345 -13.98 -32.85 37.23
N VAL A 346 -13.19 -33.00 38.28
CA VAL A 346 -13.31 -34.09 39.24
C VAL A 346 -13.95 -33.54 40.52
N SER A 347 -15.21 -33.88 40.73
CA SER A 347 -16.00 -33.42 41.88
C SER A 347 -15.97 -34.46 42.99
N THR A 348 -15.64 -33.98 44.21
CA THR A 348 -15.64 -34.79 45.45
C THR A 348 -16.61 -34.15 46.44
N ARG A 349 -16.75 -34.73 47.64
CA ARG A 349 -17.51 -34.11 48.74
C ARG A 349 -16.81 -32.84 49.28
N ASP A 350 -15.50 -32.78 49.16
CA ASP A 350 -14.65 -31.77 49.76
C ASP A 350 -14.32 -30.63 48.78
N GLY A 351 -14.67 -30.76 47.51
CA GLY A 351 -14.43 -29.72 46.50
C GLY A 351 -14.32 -30.25 45.07
N LYS A 352 -13.96 -29.36 44.16
CA LYS A 352 -13.73 -29.67 42.74
C LYS A 352 -12.24 -29.55 42.44
N PHE A 353 -11.75 -30.43 41.58
CA PHE A 353 -10.42 -30.40 41.01
C PHE A 353 -10.55 -30.33 39.49
N TYR A 354 -9.65 -29.59 38.87
CA TYR A 354 -9.62 -29.39 37.42
C TYR A 354 -8.43 -30.11 36.83
N ALA A 355 -8.64 -30.77 35.68
CA ALA A 355 -7.56 -31.44 34.95
C ALA A 355 -7.51 -31.03 33.51
N ALA A 356 -6.33 -30.66 33.02
CA ALA A 356 -6.09 -30.21 31.67
C ALA A 356 -6.10 -31.36 30.65
N ASP A 357 -5.75 -32.56 31.08
CA ASP A 357 -5.71 -33.73 30.21
C ASP A 357 -6.16 -35.02 30.95
N GLU A 358 -6.13 -36.17 30.24
CA GLU A 358 -6.53 -37.45 30.77
C GLU A 358 -5.57 -37.96 31.84
N GLN A 359 -4.29 -37.65 31.71
CA GLN A 359 -3.29 -38.11 32.67
C GLN A 359 -3.46 -37.40 34.02
N GLU A 360 -3.62 -36.09 34.02
CA GLU A 360 -3.87 -35.31 35.22
C GLU A 360 -5.21 -35.70 35.87
N ARG A 361 -6.24 -35.97 35.07
CA ARG A 361 -7.51 -36.52 35.57
C ARG A 361 -7.30 -37.81 36.34
N ASP A 362 -6.57 -38.76 35.77
CA ASP A 362 -6.35 -40.08 36.38
C ASP A 362 -5.48 -39.98 37.64
N ASP A 363 -4.52 -39.09 37.67
CA ASP A 363 -3.71 -38.78 38.85
C ASP A 363 -4.57 -38.18 39.98
N ILE A 364 -5.48 -37.22 39.64
CA ILE A 364 -6.41 -36.65 40.61
C ILE A 364 -7.36 -37.72 41.14
N VAL A 365 -8.00 -38.53 40.26
CA VAL A 365 -8.92 -39.62 40.65
C VAL A 365 -8.23 -40.60 41.59
N SER A 366 -6.97 -40.97 41.31
CA SER A 366 -6.18 -41.88 42.13
C SER A 366 -5.94 -41.32 43.54
N ARG A 367 -5.78 -40.02 43.68
CA ARG A 367 -5.54 -39.34 44.98
C ARG A 367 -6.81 -39.14 45.80
N VAL A 368 -7.92 -38.76 45.14
CA VAL A 368 -9.15 -38.35 45.87
C VAL A 368 -10.12 -39.52 46.12
N GLY A 369 -9.97 -40.65 45.42
CA GLY A 369 -10.79 -41.83 45.59
C GLY A 369 -12.21 -41.64 45.02
N ARG A 370 -13.23 -41.68 45.87
CA ARG A 370 -14.65 -41.59 45.41
C ARG A 370 -14.98 -40.19 44.87
N CYS A 371 -15.14 -40.09 43.57
CA CYS A 371 -15.42 -38.82 42.87
C CYS A 371 -16.37 -39.02 41.70
N THR A 372 -16.87 -37.89 41.15
CA THR A 372 -17.56 -37.85 39.85
C THR A 372 -16.70 -37.06 38.89
N VAL A 373 -16.45 -37.66 37.73
CA VAL A 373 -15.67 -37.03 36.65
C VAL A 373 -16.64 -36.53 35.59
N THR A 374 -16.54 -35.25 35.26
CA THR A 374 -17.28 -34.64 34.18
C THR A 374 -16.30 -34.09 33.13
N ARG A 375 -16.48 -34.48 31.88
CA ARG A 375 -15.72 -33.88 30.77
C ARG A 375 -16.33 -32.58 30.38
N LEU A 376 -15.53 -31.52 30.37
CA LEU A 376 -15.90 -30.22 29.83
C LEU A 376 -15.77 -30.29 28.31
N LYS A 377 -16.74 -29.72 27.62
CA LYS A 377 -16.71 -29.52 26.18
C LYS A 377 -16.24 -28.11 25.88
N GLY A 378 -16.77 -27.43 24.87
CA GLY A 378 -16.38 -26.06 24.55
C GLY A 378 -16.73 -25.04 25.67
N LEU A 379 -16.07 -23.88 25.63
CA LEU A 379 -16.25 -22.75 26.58
C LEU A 379 -17.72 -22.33 26.73
N GLY A 380 -18.52 -22.43 25.68
CA GLY A 380 -19.94 -22.09 25.69
C GLY A 380 -20.82 -23.04 26.49
N GLU A 381 -20.34 -24.26 26.84
CA GLU A 381 -21.08 -25.25 27.62
C GLU A 381 -20.62 -25.29 29.09
N VAL A 382 -19.56 -24.56 29.44
CA VAL A 382 -19.05 -24.46 30.81
C VAL A 382 -19.91 -23.46 31.60
N ASN A 383 -20.30 -23.81 32.81
CA ASN A 383 -21.08 -22.90 33.65
C ASN A 383 -20.23 -21.71 34.15
N ALA A 384 -20.92 -20.62 34.50
CA ALA A 384 -20.29 -19.37 34.91
C ALA A 384 -19.36 -19.52 36.12
N ASP A 385 -19.76 -20.34 37.13
CA ASP A 385 -18.94 -20.54 38.33
C ASP A 385 -17.61 -21.22 37.99
N THR A 386 -17.63 -22.23 37.13
CA THR A 386 -16.42 -22.92 36.67
C THR A 386 -15.53 -22.00 35.85
N LEU A 387 -16.11 -21.15 34.99
CA LEU A 387 -15.33 -20.15 34.23
C LEU A 387 -14.70 -19.11 35.15
N ALA A 388 -15.43 -18.66 36.17
CA ALA A 388 -14.90 -17.73 37.18
C ALA A 388 -13.76 -18.33 37.99
N GLU A 389 -13.83 -19.64 38.30
CA GLU A 389 -12.82 -20.37 39.05
C GLU A 389 -11.59 -20.77 38.21
N THR A 390 -11.70 -20.80 36.86
CA THR A 390 -10.64 -21.30 35.96
C THR A 390 -10.17 -20.28 34.97
N ALA A 391 -10.97 -19.96 33.96
CA ALA A 391 -10.58 -19.16 32.79
C ALA A 391 -10.46 -17.65 33.08
N LEU A 392 -11.07 -17.16 34.16
CA LEU A 392 -11.11 -15.74 34.54
C LEU A 392 -10.46 -15.44 35.89
N ASN A 393 -9.92 -16.44 36.58
CA ASN A 393 -9.25 -16.28 37.87
C ASN A 393 -7.73 -16.28 37.67
N PRO A 394 -7.03 -15.17 37.95
CA PRO A 394 -5.59 -15.08 37.75
C PRO A 394 -4.77 -16.11 38.58
N ASP A 395 -5.30 -16.58 39.71
CA ASP A 395 -4.59 -17.51 40.59
C ASP A 395 -4.65 -18.98 40.11
N THR A 396 -5.66 -19.31 39.32
CA THR A 396 -5.89 -20.70 38.82
C THR A 396 -5.83 -20.81 37.30
N LEU A 397 -5.74 -19.68 36.60
CA LEU A 397 -5.68 -19.61 35.17
C LEU A 397 -4.39 -20.27 34.63
N SER A 398 -4.55 -21.32 33.84
CA SER A 398 -3.44 -21.88 33.08
C SER A 398 -3.22 -21.05 31.82
N LEU A 399 -2.09 -20.38 31.74
CA LEU A 399 -1.72 -19.49 30.64
C LEU A 399 -0.52 -20.00 29.87
N ILE A 400 -0.63 -20.02 28.55
CA ILE A 400 0.53 -20.14 27.68
C ILE A 400 0.91 -18.73 27.24
N HIS A 401 2.07 -18.28 27.69
CA HIS A 401 2.70 -17.06 27.19
C HIS A 401 3.22 -17.33 25.77
N ILE A 402 2.84 -16.47 24.82
CA ILE A 402 3.27 -16.59 23.42
C ILE A 402 4.47 -15.66 23.24
N SER A 403 5.65 -16.25 23.20
CA SER A 403 6.93 -15.55 22.96
C SER A 403 7.41 -15.73 21.52
#